data_a121a0cbb257595c7150981347266668
#
_entry.id   a121a0cbb257595c7150981347266668
#
_cell.length_a   1.000
_cell.length_b   1.000
_cell.length_c   1.000
_cell.angle_alpha   90.00
_cell.angle_beta   90.00
_cell.angle_gamma   90.00
#
_symmetry.space_group_name_H-M   'P 1'
#
loop_
_entity.id
_entity.type
_entity.pdbx_description
1 polymer ?
#
loop_
_entity_poly.entity_id
_entity_poly.type
_entity_poly.pdbx_seq_one_letter_code
_entity_poly.pdbx_strand_id
1 'polypeptide(L)'
;MLFRSSATDVAICSTGLIGERLPINKILNGVDFLGQNLAVDGGQSAARAIMTTDTVPKMASVEFGSIRIGGMAKGAGMLAPSLATMLVVITTDAVIDSQEAKSALKQACDISFNRLDSDGCTSTNDTVLLLASGASGISPEISEFQTRLNEVCLSLALQLQSDAEGVSKEVFITTINAASISDAEKVGRACARNNLLKCALHGEDPNWGRVLAAVGTTDADFDPDSLDVMMNGVTICRNGQIGDDRNLVNLTGRKIEIVIDLKNGSRSEEHTSELQSH
;
A
#
# COMPACT_ATOMS: atom_id res chain seq x y z
N MET A 1 19.99 -0.46 -30.39
CA MET A 1 19.19 -1.20 -29.38
C MET A 1 19.87 -0.95 -28.04
N LEU A 2 19.30 -0.08 -27.22
CA LEU A 2 19.90 0.42 -25.99
C LEU A 2 20.06 -0.65 -24.89
N PHE A 3 19.16 -1.63 -24.85
CA PHE A 3 19.07 -2.55 -23.70
C PHE A 3 19.36 -4.00 -24.06
N ARG A 4 19.80 -4.34 -25.24
CA ARG A 4 20.02 -5.72 -25.72
C ARG A 4 18.81 -6.66 -25.50
N SER A 5 17.63 -6.08 -25.31
CA SER A 5 16.38 -6.80 -25.05
C SER A 5 15.51 -6.79 -26.29
N SER A 6 14.67 -7.80 -26.46
CA SER A 6 13.64 -7.82 -27.49
C SER A 6 12.53 -6.81 -27.12
N ALA A 7 11.75 -6.37 -28.11
CA ALA A 7 10.59 -5.52 -27.84
C ALA A 7 9.55 -6.20 -26.92
N THR A 8 9.52 -7.53 -26.91
CA THR A 8 8.65 -8.34 -26.06
C THR A 8 9.10 -8.37 -24.59
N ASP A 9 10.35 -7.97 -24.31
CA ASP A 9 10.91 -7.95 -22.96
C ASP A 9 10.77 -6.57 -22.30
N VAL A 10 10.12 -5.61 -22.99
CA VAL A 10 9.90 -4.27 -22.46
C VAL A 10 8.56 -4.20 -21.75
N ALA A 11 8.60 -4.02 -20.43
CA ALA A 11 7.40 -3.74 -19.64
C ALA A 11 7.03 -2.25 -19.76
N ILE A 12 5.77 -1.97 -20.02
CA ILE A 12 5.24 -0.61 -20.12
C ILE A 12 4.21 -0.40 -19.04
N CYS A 13 4.36 0.67 -18.27
CA CYS A 13 3.32 1.18 -17.38
C CYS A 13 3.12 2.67 -17.65
N SER A 14 1.87 3.10 -17.66
CA SER A 14 1.53 4.48 -17.94
C SER A 14 0.26 4.88 -17.21
N THR A 15 0.14 6.17 -16.93
CA THR A 15 -1.06 6.79 -16.39
C THR A 15 -1.25 8.18 -16.99
N GLY A 16 -2.46 8.71 -16.88
CA GLY A 16 -2.81 10.03 -17.35
C GLY A 16 -4.31 10.29 -17.14
N LEU A 17 -4.80 11.38 -17.68
CA LEU A 17 -6.22 11.72 -17.61
C LEU A 17 -7.05 10.68 -18.37
N ILE A 18 -8.08 10.11 -17.72
CA ILE A 18 -8.95 9.12 -18.34
C ILE A 18 -9.68 9.74 -19.53
N GLY A 19 -9.65 9.04 -20.66
CA GLY A 19 -10.27 9.51 -21.91
C GLY A 19 -9.34 10.32 -22.81
N GLU A 20 -8.16 10.75 -22.33
CA GLU A 20 -7.17 11.46 -23.13
C GLU A 20 -6.12 10.50 -23.70
N ARG A 21 -5.73 10.71 -24.96
CA ARG A 21 -4.65 9.93 -25.57
C ARG A 21 -3.30 10.46 -25.13
N LEU A 22 -2.40 9.54 -24.82
CA LEU A 22 -1.01 9.89 -24.51
C LEU A 22 -0.35 10.59 -25.74
N PRO A 23 0.46 11.64 -25.51
CA PRO A 23 1.16 12.37 -26.57
C PRO A 23 2.35 11.56 -27.10
N ILE A 24 2.09 10.54 -27.90
CA ILE A 24 3.05 9.49 -28.29
C ILE A 24 4.37 10.07 -28.87
N ASN A 25 4.30 11.13 -29.65
CA ASN A 25 5.50 11.74 -30.23
C ASN A 25 6.42 12.36 -29.16
N LYS A 26 5.84 12.93 -28.09
CA LYS A 26 6.62 13.43 -26.94
C LYS A 26 7.26 12.28 -26.16
N ILE A 27 6.53 11.18 -26.01
CA ILE A 27 7.04 9.98 -25.34
C ILE A 27 8.22 9.39 -26.11
N LEU A 28 8.09 9.21 -27.42
CA LEU A 28 9.15 8.67 -28.27
C LEU A 28 10.42 9.55 -28.23
N ASN A 29 10.26 10.87 -28.36
CA ASN A 29 11.38 11.80 -28.21
C ASN A 29 12.03 11.72 -26.81
N GLY A 30 11.21 11.53 -25.77
CA GLY A 30 11.68 11.33 -24.40
C GLY A 30 12.48 10.04 -24.24
N VAL A 31 12.04 8.94 -24.85
CA VAL A 31 12.76 7.65 -24.84
C VAL A 31 14.13 7.78 -25.52
N ASP A 32 14.19 8.46 -26.67
CA ASP A 32 15.45 8.71 -27.37
C ASP A 32 16.42 9.55 -26.52
N PHE A 33 15.89 10.59 -25.85
CA PHE A 33 16.69 11.42 -24.93
C PHE A 33 17.20 10.61 -23.75
N LEU A 34 16.32 9.83 -23.07
CA LEU A 34 16.71 8.98 -21.93
C LEU A 34 17.78 7.98 -22.32
N GLY A 35 17.68 7.40 -23.51
CA GLY A 35 18.66 6.45 -24.01
C GLY A 35 20.09 7.00 -24.12
N GLN A 36 20.23 8.31 -24.28
CA GLN A 36 21.52 9.01 -24.38
C GLN A 36 21.98 9.57 -23.02
N ASN A 37 21.09 9.62 -22.01
CA ASN A 37 21.31 10.27 -20.73
C ASN A 37 21.12 9.34 -19.53
N LEU A 38 21.37 8.04 -19.72
CA LEU A 38 21.35 7.08 -18.62
C LEU A 38 22.44 7.39 -17.61
N ALA A 39 22.09 7.44 -16.32
CA ALA A 39 23.02 7.74 -15.22
C ALA A 39 22.76 6.81 -14.04
N VAL A 40 23.82 6.48 -13.31
CA VAL A 40 23.77 5.59 -12.14
C VAL A 40 22.97 6.23 -10.99
N ASP A 41 23.01 7.55 -10.89
CA ASP A 41 22.34 8.40 -9.89
C ASP A 41 20.99 8.96 -10.35
N GLY A 42 20.47 8.49 -11.50
CA GLY A 42 19.23 8.97 -12.12
C GLY A 42 17.92 8.65 -11.36
N GLY A 43 17.96 7.82 -10.31
CA GLY A 43 16.76 7.32 -9.62
C GLY A 43 15.84 8.42 -9.07
N GLN A 44 16.42 9.45 -8.43
CA GLN A 44 15.63 10.57 -7.91
C GLN A 44 14.96 11.39 -9.01
N SER A 45 15.64 11.59 -10.13
CA SER A 45 15.07 12.28 -11.29
C SER A 45 13.94 11.48 -11.92
N ALA A 46 14.10 10.15 -12.01
CA ALA A 46 13.07 9.24 -12.49
C ALA A 46 11.82 9.26 -11.58
N ALA A 47 12.02 9.18 -10.26
CA ALA A 47 10.93 9.23 -9.29
C ALA A 47 10.13 10.54 -9.38
N ARG A 48 10.81 11.67 -9.57
CA ARG A 48 10.14 12.97 -9.81
C ARG A 48 9.41 13.02 -11.15
N ALA A 49 9.99 12.43 -12.19
CA ALA A 49 9.43 12.50 -13.55
C ALA A 49 8.11 11.72 -13.70
N ILE A 50 7.87 10.69 -12.88
CA ILE A 50 6.63 9.89 -12.91
C ILE A 50 5.49 10.48 -12.06
N MET A 51 5.75 11.51 -11.25
CA MET A 51 4.73 12.17 -10.42
C MET A 51 3.65 12.82 -11.29
N THR A 52 2.40 12.81 -10.76
CA THR A 52 1.27 13.54 -11.35
C THR A 52 0.71 14.54 -10.33
N THR A 53 -0.22 14.11 -9.48
CA THR A 53 -0.76 14.89 -8.35
C THR A 53 0.01 14.65 -7.06
N ASP A 54 1.00 13.77 -7.09
CA ASP A 54 1.93 13.54 -5.98
C ASP A 54 2.61 14.85 -5.55
N THR A 55 2.76 15.09 -4.25
CA THR A 55 3.45 16.29 -3.73
C THR A 55 4.94 16.04 -3.51
N VAL A 56 5.33 14.78 -3.29
CA VAL A 56 6.71 14.36 -3.07
C VAL A 56 7.05 13.09 -3.87
N PRO A 57 8.31 12.94 -4.34
CA PRO A 57 8.75 11.68 -4.94
C PRO A 57 8.84 10.59 -3.86
N LYS A 58 8.37 9.39 -4.18
CA LYS A 58 8.36 8.25 -3.28
C LYS A 58 9.43 7.26 -3.70
N MET A 59 10.36 6.98 -2.79
CA MET A 59 11.51 6.12 -3.04
C MET A 59 11.84 5.30 -1.78
N ALA A 60 12.30 4.07 -1.98
CA ALA A 60 12.82 3.23 -0.92
C ALA A 60 13.97 2.39 -1.44
N SER A 61 14.92 2.06 -0.58
CA SER A 61 16.01 1.14 -0.90
C SER A 61 16.51 0.43 0.34
N VAL A 62 17.03 -0.78 0.14
CA VAL A 62 17.69 -1.59 1.16
C VAL A 62 18.91 -2.27 0.56
N GLU A 63 19.94 -2.40 1.36
CA GLU A 63 21.13 -3.18 1.04
C GLU A 63 21.26 -4.33 2.03
N PHE A 64 21.62 -5.50 1.54
CA PHE A 64 21.90 -6.69 2.37
C PHE A 64 23.01 -7.52 1.73
N GLY A 65 24.05 -7.78 2.50
CA GLY A 65 25.30 -8.28 1.92
C GLY A 65 25.81 -7.35 0.82
N SER A 66 25.94 -7.87 -0.40
CA SER A 66 26.33 -7.09 -1.59
C SER A 66 25.18 -6.95 -2.59
N ILE A 67 23.96 -7.16 -2.15
CA ILE A 67 22.76 -7.06 -2.98
C ILE A 67 22.01 -5.79 -2.60
N ARG A 68 21.39 -5.15 -3.60
CA ARG A 68 20.54 -3.98 -3.44
C ARG A 68 19.15 -4.23 -4.00
N ILE A 69 18.15 -3.75 -3.28
CA ILE A 69 16.78 -3.59 -3.79
C ILE A 69 16.44 -2.11 -3.67
N GLY A 70 16.00 -1.50 -4.74
CA GLY A 70 15.54 -0.12 -4.75
C GLY A 70 14.23 0.00 -5.51
N GLY A 71 13.41 0.97 -5.14
CA GLY A 71 12.14 1.18 -5.83
C GLY A 71 11.71 2.63 -5.80
N MET A 72 10.83 2.96 -6.74
CA MET A 72 10.11 4.22 -6.79
C MET A 72 8.63 3.97 -7.03
N ALA A 73 7.79 4.85 -6.51
CA ALA A 73 6.35 4.78 -6.67
C ALA A 73 5.76 6.16 -7.00
N LYS A 74 4.63 6.18 -7.68
CA LYS A 74 3.77 7.34 -7.85
C LYS A 74 2.31 6.94 -7.61
N GLY A 75 1.53 7.84 -7.05
CA GLY A 75 0.11 7.73 -6.79
C GLY A 75 -0.31 8.62 -5.64
N ALA A 76 -1.46 9.25 -5.75
CA ALA A 76 -2.03 10.13 -4.73
C ALA A 76 -3.55 10.05 -4.64
N GLY A 77 -4.23 9.44 -5.60
CA GLY A 77 -5.67 9.20 -5.61
C GLY A 77 -6.02 7.87 -6.26
N MET A 78 -7.22 7.36 -6.02
CA MET A 78 -7.67 6.03 -6.42
C MET A 78 -6.75 4.93 -5.84
N LEU A 79 -6.43 5.05 -4.54
CA LEU A 79 -5.57 4.12 -3.81
C LEU A 79 -6.43 3.08 -3.06
N ALA A 80 -7.03 2.14 -3.80
CA ALA A 80 -7.73 1.00 -3.23
C ALA A 80 -7.26 -0.30 -3.91
N PRO A 81 -7.20 -1.43 -3.18
CA PRO A 81 -6.63 -2.66 -3.69
C PRO A 81 -7.31 -3.17 -4.95
N SER A 82 -6.50 -3.77 -5.78
CA SER A 82 -6.83 -4.39 -7.05
C SER A 82 -6.98 -3.45 -8.23
N LEU A 83 -6.62 -2.17 -8.14
CA LEU A 83 -6.43 -1.29 -9.31
C LEU A 83 -6.53 0.21 -8.90
N ALA A 84 -5.44 0.86 -8.47
CA ALA A 84 -5.35 2.30 -8.22
C ALA A 84 -4.43 2.97 -9.26
N THR A 85 -4.40 4.28 -9.43
CA THR A 85 -3.48 4.95 -10.36
C THR A 85 -2.04 4.95 -9.82
N MET A 86 -1.58 3.77 -9.43
CA MET A 86 -0.30 3.52 -8.80
C MET A 86 0.66 2.88 -9.80
N LEU A 87 1.80 3.49 -10.00
CA LEU A 87 2.90 2.89 -10.75
C LEU A 87 4.07 2.69 -9.80
N VAL A 88 4.56 1.46 -9.70
CA VAL A 88 5.71 1.09 -8.87
C VAL A 88 6.72 0.36 -9.73
N VAL A 89 7.97 0.80 -9.67
CA VAL A 89 9.10 0.11 -10.31
C VAL A 89 10.13 -0.21 -9.24
N ILE A 90 10.38 -1.50 -9.06
CA ILE A 90 11.38 -2.04 -8.12
C ILE A 90 12.49 -2.67 -8.95
N THR A 91 13.72 -2.39 -8.58
CA THR A 91 14.92 -2.94 -9.24
C THR A 91 15.80 -3.65 -8.23
N THR A 92 16.49 -4.69 -8.67
CA THR A 92 17.52 -5.37 -7.87
C THR A 92 18.67 -5.82 -8.76
N ASP A 93 19.85 -5.92 -8.18
CA ASP A 93 21.02 -6.52 -8.80
C ASP A 93 21.19 -8.01 -8.44
N ALA A 94 20.28 -8.58 -7.66
CA ALA A 94 20.28 -10.01 -7.31
C ALA A 94 20.15 -10.90 -8.55
N VAL A 95 20.77 -12.08 -8.49
CA VAL A 95 20.49 -13.19 -9.41
C VAL A 95 19.32 -13.98 -8.86
N ILE A 96 18.16 -13.84 -9.48
CA ILE A 96 16.91 -14.51 -9.10
C ILE A 96 16.16 -14.97 -10.36
N ASP A 97 15.56 -16.13 -10.32
CA ASP A 97 14.77 -16.57 -11.46
C ASP A 97 13.38 -15.89 -11.52
N SER A 98 12.74 -15.96 -12.67
CA SER A 98 11.48 -15.26 -12.92
C SER A 98 10.31 -15.76 -12.08
N GLN A 99 10.29 -17.04 -11.71
CA GLN A 99 9.20 -17.63 -10.90
C GLN A 99 9.36 -17.25 -9.42
N GLU A 100 10.58 -17.30 -8.91
CA GLU A 100 10.92 -16.83 -7.57
C GLU A 100 10.63 -15.33 -7.44
N ALA A 101 11.09 -14.51 -8.40
CA ALA A 101 10.82 -13.08 -8.44
C ALA A 101 9.31 -12.77 -8.46
N LYS A 102 8.53 -13.50 -9.27
CA LYS A 102 7.08 -13.36 -9.35
C LYS A 102 6.39 -13.73 -8.04
N SER A 103 6.80 -14.83 -7.42
CA SER A 103 6.26 -15.29 -6.14
C SER A 103 6.58 -14.29 -5.03
N ALA A 104 7.82 -13.82 -4.97
CA ALA A 104 8.27 -12.85 -3.98
C ALA A 104 7.53 -11.51 -4.13
N LEU A 105 7.41 -11.00 -5.35
CA LEU A 105 6.68 -9.76 -5.62
C LEU A 105 5.20 -9.87 -5.22
N LYS A 106 4.55 -10.99 -5.57
CA LYS A 106 3.15 -11.20 -5.18
C LYS A 106 2.98 -11.14 -3.66
N GLN A 107 3.80 -11.88 -2.90
CA GLN A 107 3.74 -11.88 -1.44
C GLN A 107 4.01 -10.47 -0.86
N ALA A 108 4.99 -9.73 -1.40
CA ALA A 108 5.28 -8.37 -0.96
C ALA A 108 4.11 -7.42 -1.25
N CYS A 109 3.45 -7.52 -2.41
CA CYS A 109 2.27 -6.74 -2.74
C CYS A 109 1.09 -7.07 -1.82
N ASP A 110 0.90 -8.34 -1.48
CA ASP A 110 -0.23 -8.80 -0.65
C ASP A 110 -0.19 -8.18 0.76
N ILE A 111 1.00 -7.90 1.30
CA ILE A 111 1.15 -7.30 2.64
C ILE A 111 1.43 -5.79 2.62
N SER A 112 1.48 -5.16 1.46
CA SER A 112 1.79 -3.74 1.32
C SER A 112 0.73 -3.01 0.47
N PHE A 113 0.94 -2.90 -0.83
CA PHE A 113 0.05 -2.15 -1.73
C PHE A 113 -1.39 -2.64 -1.71
N ASN A 114 -1.61 -3.96 -1.59
CA ASN A 114 -2.94 -4.55 -1.51
C ASN A 114 -3.65 -4.29 -0.16
N ARG A 115 -2.96 -3.70 0.83
CA ARG A 115 -3.54 -3.28 2.12
C ARG A 115 -3.90 -1.80 2.16
N LEU A 116 -3.49 -1.01 1.17
CA LEU A 116 -3.92 0.38 1.06
C LEU A 116 -5.40 0.46 0.65
N ASP A 117 -6.16 1.29 1.31
CA ASP A 117 -7.54 1.57 0.94
C ASP A 117 -7.92 3.00 1.33
N SER A 118 -7.59 3.97 0.48
CA SER A 118 -7.80 5.39 0.79
C SER A 118 -9.23 5.84 0.53
N ASP A 119 -9.71 5.61 -0.66
CA ASP A 119 -10.96 6.19 -1.17
C ASP A 119 -11.95 5.13 -1.70
N GLY A 120 -11.61 3.85 -1.62
CA GLY A 120 -12.42 2.75 -2.12
C GLY A 120 -12.50 2.68 -3.65
N CYS A 121 -11.79 3.56 -4.35
CA CYS A 121 -11.83 3.66 -5.81
C CYS A 121 -10.66 2.91 -6.44
N THR A 122 -10.96 2.11 -7.46
CA THR A 122 -9.94 1.37 -8.22
C THR A 122 -9.55 2.15 -9.47
N SER A 123 -8.30 2.00 -9.92
CA SER A 123 -7.81 2.54 -11.19
C SER A 123 -7.78 1.46 -12.28
N THR A 124 -7.56 1.89 -13.50
CA THR A 124 -7.40 1.02 -14.67
C THR A 124 -5.94 0.71 -15.02
N ASN A 125 -4.97 1.31 -14.32
CA ASN A 125 -3.57 1.35 -14.76
C ASN A 125 -2.54 0.90 -13.72
N ASP A 126 -2.96 0.33 -12.59
CA ASP A 126 -2.04 -0.11 -11.56
C ASP A 126 -1.02 -1.11 -12.07
N THR A 127 0.21 -0.84 -11.72
CA THR A 127 1.31 -1.70 -12.13
C THR A 127 2.40 -1.71 -11.07
N VAL A 128 2.82 -2.90 -10.66
CA VAL A 128 4.03 -3.10 -9.85
C VAL A 128 4.98 -3.97 -10.64
N LEU A 129 6.16 -3.46 -10.93
CA LEU A 129 7.22 -4.15 -11.67
C LEU A 129 8.39 -4.46 -10.76
N LEU A 130 8.93 -5.68 -10.86
CA LEU A 130 10.21 -6.09 -10.28
C LEU A 130 11.16 -6.46 -11.41
N LEU A 131 12.27 -5.75 -11.53
CA LEU A 131 13.30 -5.96 -12.54
C LEU A 131 14.59 -6.41 -11.86
N ALA A 132 15.08 -7.57 -12.20
CA ALA A 132 16.33 -8.12 -11.68
C ALA A 132 17.41 -8.15 -12.77
N SER A 133 18.53 -7.48 -12.53
CA SER A 133 19.64 -7.40 -13.50
C SER A 133 20.64 -8.54 -13.36
N GLY A 134 20.73 -9.17 -12.18
CA GLY A 134 21.76 -10.15 -11.86
C GLY A 134 23.17 -9.58 -11.74
N ALA A 135 23.33 -8.25 -11.72
CA ALA A 135 24.63 -7.60 -11.80
C ALA A 135 25.53 -7.85 -10.59
N SER A 136 24.98 -8.18 -9.43
CA SER A 136 25.76 -8.58 -8.24
C SER A 136 26.46 -9.92 -8.42
N GLY A 137 25.98 -10.79 -9.34
CA GLY A 137 26.43 -12.18 -9.49
C GLY A 137 26.04 -13.08 -8.31
N ILE A 138 25.21 -12.60 -7.38
CA ILE A 138 24.84 -13.30 -6.13
C ILE A 138 23.38 -13.71 -6.17
N SER A 139 23.12 -15.00 -5.89
CA SER A 139 21.78 -15.52 -5.62
C SER A 139 21.54 -15.47 -4.11
N PRO A 140 20.60 -14.66 -3.63
CA PRO A 140 20.30 -14.59 -2.20
C PRO A 140 19.51 -15.82 -1.72
N GLU A 141 19.51 -16.05 -0.41
CA GLU A 141 18.50 -16.89 0.20
C GLU A 141 17.12 -16.25 0.00
N ILE A 142 16.16 -17.01 -0.52
CA ILE A 142 14.85 -16.47 -0.93
C ILE A 142 14.06 -15.86 0.23
N SER A 143 14.20 -16.39 1.44
CA SER A 143 13.56 -15.86 2.65
C SER A 143 14.11 -14.48 3.03
N GLU A 144 15.42 -14.27 2.89
CA GLU A 144 16.04 -12.97 3.14
C GLU A 144 15.65 -11.97 2.05
N PHE A 145 15.71 -12.37 0.78
CA PHE A 145 15.25 -11.54 -0.33
C PHE A 145 13.79 -11.10 -0.14
N GLN A 146 12.91 -12.04 0.24
CA GLN A 146 11.51 -11.75 0.52
C GLN A 146 11.35 -10.70 1.63
N THR A 147 12.10 -10.87 2.72
CA THR A 147 12.06 -9.92 3.85
C THR A 147 12.45 -8.52 3.40
N ARG A 148 13.54 -8.38 2.63
CA ARG A 148 14.02 -7.09 2.13
C ARG A 148 13.10 -6.48 1.08
N LEU A 149 12.52 -7.30 0.21
CA LEU A 149 11.52 -6.85 -0.75
C LEU A 149 10.26 -6.33 -0.03
N ASN A 150 9.83 -7.02 1.01
CA ASN A 150 8.70 -6.59 1.85
C ASN A 150 8.97 -5.21 2.48
N GLU A 151 10.18 -4.97 3.02
CA GLU A 151 10.59 -3.68 3.60
C GLU A 151 10.47 -2.54 2.57
N VAL A 152 10.97 -2.75 1.34
CA VAL A 152 10.88 -1.76 0.27
C VAL A 152 9.43 -1.50 -0.14
N CYS A 153 8.64 -2.57 -0.37
CA CYS A 153 7.25 -2.44 -0.77
C CYS A 153 6.40 -1.75 0.31
N LEU A 154 6.58 -2.12 1.57
CA LEU A 154 5.86 -1.49 2.69
C LEU A 154 6.22 -0.02 2.84
N SER A 155 7.53 0.32 2.74
CA SER A 155 7.97 1.71 2.79
C SER A 155 7.34 2.56 1.67
N LEU A 156 7.29 2.04 0.43
CA LEU A 156 6.65 2.73 -0.69
C LEU A 156 5.13 2.86 -0.48
N ALA A 157 4.47 1.83 0.02
CA ALA A 157 3.03 1.84 0.32
C ALA A 157 2.69 2.92 1.36
N LEU A 158 3.45 3.01 2.45
CA LEU A 158 3.26 4.04 3.48
C LEU A 158 3.52 5.45 2.94
N GLN A 159 4.48 5.64 2.03
CA GLN A 159 4.71 6.93 1.38
C GLN A 159 3.54 7.31 0.45
N LEU A 160 2.94 6.35 -0.26
CA LEU A 160 1.74 6.57 -1.07
C LEU A 160 0.57 7.01 -0.18
N GLN A 161 0.36 6.32 0.94
CA GLN A 161 -0.69 6.66 1.91
C GLN A 161 -0.51 8.07 2.48
N SER A 162 0.69 8.41 2.91
CA SER A 162 0.96 9.69 3.57
C SER A 162 0.91 10.90 2.64
N ASP A 163 0.96 10.68 1.32
CA ASP A 163 0.88 11.71 0.27
C ASP A 163 -0.41 11.61 -0.56
N ALA A 164 -1.43 10.90 -0.06
CA ALA A 164 -2.72 10.82 -0.75
C ALA A 164 -3.42 12.18 -0.79
N GLU A 165 -4.20 12.43 -1.86
CA GLU A 165 -4.89 13.69 -2.09
C GLU A 165 -5.79 14.07 -0.91
N GLY A 166 -5.56 15.26 -0.33
CA GLY A 166 -6.37 15.78 0.77
C GLY A 166 -6.21 15.02 2.09
N VAL A 167 -5.18 14.21 2.26
CA VAL A 167 -4.96 13.43 3.48
C VAL A 167 -4.81 14.31 4.72
N SER A 168 -5.63 14.05 5.73
CA SER A 168 -5.58 14.71 7.05
C SER A 168 -5.20 13.75 8.18
N LYS A 169 -5.57 12.48 8.07
CA LYS A 169 -5.29 11.43 9.04
C LYS A 169 -4.80 10.17 8.32
N GLU A 170 -3.88 9.45 8.94
CA GLU A 170 -3.40 8.13 8.53
C GLU A 170 -3.98 7.09 9.51
N VAL A 171 -4.81 6.19 9.02
CA VAL A 171 -5.53 5.23 9.84
C VAL A 171 -4.98 3.83 9.62
N PHE A 172 -4.49 3.21 10.67
CA PHE A 172 -4.00 1.84 10.71
C PHE A 172 -5.07 0.96 11.37
N ILE A 173 -5.63 0.02 10.62
CA ILE A 173 -6.71 -0.85 11.08
C ILE A 173 -6.16 -2.27 11.16
N THR A 174 -6.03 -2.80 12.36
CA THR A 174 -5.57 -4.16 12.61
C THR A 174 -6.75 -5.02 13.06
N THR A 175 -7.05 -6.08 12.33
CA THR A 175 -8.01 -7.10 12.73
C THR A 175 -7.26 -8.30 13.28
N ILE A 176 -7.52 -8.68 14.53
CA ILE A 176 -6.85 -9.79 15.19
C ILE A 176 -7.83 -10.90 15.60
N ASN A 177 -7.29 -12.08 15.83
CA ASN A 177 -8.03 -13.26 16.28
C ASN A 177 -9.24 -13.60 15.39
N ALA A 178 -9.08 -13.44 14.07
CA ALA A 178 -10.06 -13.83 13.07
C ALA A 178 -10.01 -15.34 12.78
N ALA A 179 -11.11 -15.92 12.32
CA ALA A 179 -11.19 -17.31 11.89
C ALA A 179 -10.27 -17.59 10.70
N SER A 180 -10.14 -16.65 9.79
CA SER A 180 -9.26 -16.73 8.62
C SER A 180 -8.60 -15.38 8.30
N ILE A 181 -7.51 -15.41 7.52
CA ILE A 181 -6.90 -14.19 6.95
C ILE A 181 -7.91 -13.44 6.09
N SER A 182 -8.71 -14.15 5.30
CA SER A 182 -9.75 -13.55 4.46
C SER A 182 -10.79 -12.78 5.28
N ASP A 183 -11.20 -13.29 6.44
CA ASP A 183 -12.15 -12.59 7.31
C ASP A 183 -11.53 -11.35 7.94
N ALA A 184 -10.27 -11.45 8.37
CA ALA A 184 -9.54 -10.28 8.87
C ALA A 184 -9.42 -9.18 7.80
N GLU A 185 -9.12 -9.54 6.54
CA GLU A 185 -9.07 -8.61 5.41
C GLU A 185 -10.40 -7.95 5.12
N LYS A 186 -11.50 -8.72 5.11
CA LYS A 186 -12.86 -8.21 4.87
C LYS A 186 -13.23 -7.16 5.90
N VAL A 187 -12.97 -7.44 7.18
CA VAL A 187 -13.27 -6.54 8.30
C VAL A 187 -12.45 -5.26 8.21
N GLY A 188 -11.13 -5.37 8.05
CA GLY A 188 -10.25 -4.21 7.92
C GLY A 188 -10.66 -3.31 6.74
N ARG A 189 -10.92 -3.91 5.58
CA ARG A 189 -11.35 -3.21 4.37
C ARG A 189 -12.73 -2.54 4.52
N ALA A 190 -13.68 -3.21 5.15
CA ALA A 190 -14.99 -2.62 5.41
C ALA A 190 -14.88 -1.38 6.29
N CYS A 191 -14.04 -1.42 7.32
CA CYS A 191 -13.77 -0.26 8.15
C CYS A 191 -13.05 0.86 7.39
N ALA A 192 -12.02 0.54 6.61
CA ALA A 192 -11.27 1.50 5.81
C ALA A 192 -12.15 2.28 4.82
N ARG A 193 -13.17 1.64 4.24
CA ARG A 193 -14.12 2.22 3.26
C ARG A 193 -15.34 2.89 3.87
N ASN A 194 -15.56 2.72 5.17
CA ASN A 194 -16.81 3.17 5.78
C ASN A 194 -16.83 4.70 5.98
N ASN A 195 -17.67 5.38 5.21
CA ASN A 195 -17.78 6.85 5.26
C ASN A 195 -18.22 7.36 6.63
N LEU A 196 -19.11 6.65 7.35
CA LEU A 196 -19.54 7.07 8.68
C LEU A 196 -18.39 6.98 9.69
N LEU A 197 -17.55 5.94 9.60
CA LEU A 197 -16.37 5.83 10.43
C LEU A 197 -15.35 6.93 10.08
N LYS A 198 -15.09 7.15 8.80
CA LYS A 198 -14.18 8.23 8.34
C LYS A 198 -14.63 9.60 8.85
N CYS A 199 -15.91 9.94 8.78
CA CYS A 199 -16.45 11.18 9.33
C CYS A 199 -16.23 11.29 10.85
N ALA A 200 -16.38 10.19 11.61
CA ALA A 200 -16.09 10.21 13.05
C ALA A 200 -14.62 10.48 13.34
N LEU A 201 -13.72 9.76 12.66
CA LEU A 201 -12.27 9.93 12.85
C LEU A 201 -11.80 11.34 12.45
N HIS A 202 -12.36 11.91 11.37
CA HIS A 202 -12.09 13.29 10.97
C HIS A 202 -12.57 14.29 12.03
N GLY A 203 -13.74 14.05 12.60
CA GLY A 203 -14.30 14.85 13.70
C GLY A 203 -13.73 14.53 15.08
N GLU A 204 -12.66 13.72 15.14
CA GLU A 204 -11.99 13.30 16.37
C GLU A 204 -12.95 12.64 17.39
N ASP A 205 -13.99 11.95 16.86
CA ASP A 205 -14.99 11.21 17.64
C ASP A 205 -14.59 9.73 17.71
N PRO A 206 -14.14 9.20 18.87
CA PRO A 206 -13.81 7.78 19.03
C PRO A 206 -15.09 6.93 19.13
N ASN A 207 -15.70 6.72 17.97
CA ASN A 207 -17.03 6.11 17.83
C ASN A 207 -16.91 4.63 17.49
N TRP A 208 -16.79 3.77 18.50
CA TRP A 208 -16.73 2.33 18.30
C TRP A 208 -18.01 1.75 17.66
N GLY A 209 -19.17 2.37 17.88
CA GLY A 209 -20.41 1.94 17.24
C GLY A 209 -20.36 2.00 15.70
N ARG A 210 -19.62 2.98 15.13
CA ARG A 210 -19.39 3.05 13.69
C ARG A 210 -18.40 2.01 13.20
N VAL A 211 -17.46 1.57 14.04
CA VAL A 211 -16.60 0.42 13.74
C VAL A 211 -17.45 -0.84 13.65
N LEU A 212 -18.30 -1.11 14.66
CA LEU A 212 -19.20 -2.27 14.64
C LEU A 212 -20.16 -2.23 13.45
N ALA A 213 -20.69 -1.06 13.14
CA ALA A 213 -21.56 -0.90 11.96
C ALA A 213 -20.83 -1.25 10.65
N ALA A 214 -19.53 -0.91 10.53
CA ALA A 214 -18.73 -1.30 9.38
C ALA A 214 -18.46 -2.81 9.35
N VAL A 215 -18.04 -3.39 10.48
CA VAL A 215 -17.77 -4.84 10.64
C VAL A 215 -19.04 -5.65 10.30
N GLY A 216 -20.21 -5.21 10.76
CA GLY A 216 -21.49 -5.87 10.53
C GLY A 216 -21.97 -5.86 9.08
N THR A 217 -21.30 -5.13 8.17
CA THR A 217 -21.59 -5.19 6.72
C THR A 217 -20.86 -6.34 6.01
N THR A 218 -19.97 -7.04 6.71
CA THR A 218 -19.17 -8.12 6.14
C THR A 218 -19.85 -9.48 6.33
N ASP A 219 -19.44 -10.45 5.53
CA ASP A 219 -19.77 -11.86 5.68
C ASP A 219 -18.66 -12.64 6.43
N ALA A 220 -17.81 -11.94 7.18
CA ALA A 220 -16.79 -12.53 8.02
C ALA A 220 -17.42 -13.32 9.19
N ASP A 221 -16.76 -14.38 9.60
CA ASP A 221 -17.22 -15.19 10.73
C ASP A 221 -16.76 -14.56 12.05
N PHE A 222 -17.72 -14.04 12.84
CA PHE A 222 -17.48 -13.47 14.18
C PHE A 222 -18.79 -13.40 14.97
N ASP A 223 -18.64 -13.32 16.31
CA ASP A 223 -19.75 -13.07 17.21
C ASP A 223 -19.78 -11.57 17.60
N PRO A 224 -20.85 -10.83 17.20
CA PRO A 224 -20.94 -9.39 17.49
C PRO A 224 -20.97 -9.06 18.99
N ASP A 225 -21.38 -10.00 19.84
CA ASP A 225 -21.45 -9.83 21.30
C ASP A 225 -20.10 -10.14 21.98
N SER A 226 -19.09 -10.60 21.24
CA SER A 226 -17.79 -11.00 21.78
C SER A 226 -16.65 -10.06 21.38
N LEU A 227 -16.79 -9.25 20.31
CA LEU A 227 -15.68 -8.48 19.75
C LEU A 227 -15.27 -7.27 20.63
N ASP A 228 -13.97 -6.94 20.56
CA ASP A 228 -13.45 -5.72 21.19
C ASP A 228 -12.97 -4.72 20.14
N VAL A 229 -13.02 -3.43 20.48
CA VAL A 229 -12.43 -2.34 19.67
C VAL A 229 -11.53 -1.48 20.55
N MET A 230 -10.29 -1.32 20.09
CA MET A 230 -9.32 -0.40 20.70
C MET A 230 -9.02 0.73 19.72
N MET A 231 -8.93 1.96 20.20
CA MET A 231 -8.46 3.13 19.43
C MET A 231 -7.31 3.79 20.18
N ASN A 232 -6.19 3.99 19.51
CA ASN A 232 -4.97 4.60 20.07
C ASN A 232 -4.62 4.05 21.49
N GLY A 233 -4.70 2.72 21.65
CA GLY A 233 -4.35 2.03 22.90
C GLY A 233 -5.46 1.97 23.97
N VAL A 234 -6.63 2.57 23.73
CA VAL A 234 -7.76 2.54 24.68
C VAL A 234 -8.85 1.58 24.18
N THR A 235 -9.22 0.59 24.99
CA THR A 235 -10.26 -0.39 24.63
C THR A 235 -11.65 0.17 24.90
N ILE A 236 -12.21 0.88 23.93
CA ILE A 236 -13.49 1.60 24.05
C ILE A 236 -14.73 0.72 23.84
N CYS A 237 -14.56 -0.48 23.29
CA CYS A 237 -15.59 -1.50 23.21
C CYS A 237 -15.05 -2.82 23.75
N ARG A 238 -15.82 -3.49 24.60
CA ARG A 238 -15.49 -4.78 25.21
C ARG A 238 -16.67 -5.72 25.10
N ASN A 239 -16.49 -6.88 24.45
CA ASN A 239 -17.58 -7.86 24.23
C ASN A 239 -18.84 -7.19 23.65
N GLY A 240 -18.69 -6.41 22.60
CA GLY A 240 -19.79 -5.71 21.93
C GLY A 240 -20.45 -4.59 22.76
N GLN A 241 -19.91 -4.26 23.95
CA GLN A 241 -20.49 -3.30 24.87
C GLN A 241 -19.49 -2.18 25.21
N ILE A 242 -19.92 -1.21 26.02
CA ILE A 242 -19.08 -0.10 26.46
C ILE A 242 -17.87 -0.64 27.21
N GLY A 243 -16.67 -0.24 26.79
CA GLY A 243 -15.39 -0.51 27.42
C GLY A 243 -14.91 0.64 28.32
N ASP A 244 -13.64 1.03 28.15
CA ASP A 244 -13.03 2.12 28.89
C ASP A 244 -13.60 3.49 28.44
N ASP A 245 -13.38 4.54 29.24
CA ASP A 245 -13.89 5.88 28.92
C ASP A 245 -13.30 6.38 27.60
N ARG A 246 -14.17 6.66 26.63
CA ARG A 246 -13.81 7.18 25.30
C ARG A 246 -13.05 8.51 25.36
N ASN A 247 -13.21 9.30 26.43
CA ASN A 247 -12.50 10.57 26.61
C ASN A 247 -10.98 10.37 26.83
N LEU A 248 -10.53 9.14 27.10
CA LEU A 248 -9.12 8.77 27.17
C LEU A 248 -8.46 8.65 25.78
N VAL A 249 -9.26 8.53 24.71
CA VAL A 249 -8.75 8.40 23.35
C VAL A 249 -8.37 9.77 22.80
N ASN A 250 -7.13 9.93 22.40
CA ASN A 250 -6.66 11.13 21.71
C ASN A 250 -6.56 10.87 20.21
N LEU A 251 -7.40 11.53 19.41
CA LEU A 251 -7.42 11.45 17.94
C LEU A 251 -6.89 12.72 17.24
N THR A 252 -6.29 13.67 17.99
CA THR A 252 -5.79 14.95 17.41
C THR A 252 -4.57 14.74 16.50
N GLY A 253 -3.80 13.68 16.74
CA GLY A 253 -2.63 13.33 15.93
C GLY A 253 -2.99 12.92 14.50
N ARG A 254 -2.00 12.94 13.61
CA ARG A 254 -2.16 12.46 12.21
C ARG A 254 -2.38 10.96 12.16
N LYS A 255 -1.66 10.20 12.98
CA LYS A 255 -1.76 8.74 13.05
C LYS A 255 -2.90 8.33 13.98
N ILE A 256 -3.76 7.43 13.50
CA ILE A 256 -4.83 6.78 14.24
C ILE A 256 -4.65 5.28 14.14
N GLU A 257 -4.69 4.58 15.26
CA GLU A 257 -4.64 3.13 15.32
C GLU A 257 -5.98 2.58 15.79
N ILE A 258 -6.53 1.61 15.05
CA ILE A 258 -7.75 0.89 15.40
C ILE A 258 -7.42 -0.59 15.41
N VAL A 259 -7.64 -1.25 16.55
CA VAL A 259 -7.53 -2.71 16.64
C VAL A 259 -8.91 -3.29 16.88
N ILE A 260 -9.28 -4.26 16.06
CA ILE A 260 -10.55 -4.99 16.13
C ILE A 260 -10.23 -6.44 16.45
N ASP A 261 -10.60 -6.87 17.66
CA ASP A 261 -10.39 -8.26 18.12
C ASP A 261 -11.70 -9.03 17.93
N LEU A 262 -11.72 -9.96 16.99
CA LEU A 262 -12.89 -10.78 16.67
C LEU A 262 -13.08 -11.96 17.61
N LYS A 263 -12.05 -12.34 18.37
CA LYS A 263 -12.04 -13.47 19.33
C LYS A 263 -12.55 -14.80 18.77
N ASN A 264 -12.44 -14.98 17.45
CA ASN A 264 -12.95 -16.14 16.72
C ASN A 264 -11.85 -16.99 16.06
N GLY A 265 -10.60 -16.82 16.45
CA GLY A 265 -9.49 -17.58 15.87
C GLY A 265 -8.13 -17.08 16.31
N SER A 266 -7.12 -17.24 15.42
CA SER A 266 -5.73 -16.84 15.67
C SER A 266 -5.09 -16.10 14.50
N ARG A 267 -5.87 -15.66 13.52
CA ARG A 267 -5.38 -14.94 12.34
C ARG A 267 -5.50 -13.43 12.54
N SER A 268 -4.54 -12.70 11.99
CA SER A 268 -4.48 -11.25 12.12
C SER A 268 -3.99 -10.63 10.82
N GLU A 269 -4.54 -9.47 10.49
CA GLU A 269 -4.18 -8.66 9.32
C GLU A 269 -4.25 -7.18 9.63
N GLU A 270 -3.38 -6.39 9.02
CA GLU A 270 -3.36 -4.94 9.11
C GLU A 270 -3.73 -4.31 7.77
N HIS A 271 -4.64 -3.36 7.80
CA HIS A 271 -4.98 -2.49 6.69
C HIS A 271 -4.63 -1.05 7.02
N THR A 272 -4.24 -0.30 6.01
CA THR A 272 -3.98 1.13 6.14
C THR A 272 -4.95 1.93 5.28
N SER A 273 -5.41 3.03 5.82
CA SER A 273 -6.31 3.98 5.16
C SER A 273 -5.90 5.40 5.53
N GLU A 274 -6.36 6.38 4.76
CA GLU A 274 -6.26 7.77 5.14
C GLU A 274 -7.63 8.44 5.07
N LEU A 275 -7.74 9.58 5.78
CA LEU A 275 -8.89 10.45 5.71
C LEU A 275 -8.54 11.64 4.83
N GLN A 276 -9.30 11.82 3.78
CA GLN A 276 -9.23 13.00 2.93
C GLN A 276 -10.06 14.12 3.54
N SER A 277 -9.46 15.31 3.67
CA SER A 277 -10.21 16.54 3.98
C SER A 277 -10.76 17.12 2.68
N HIS A 278 -12.04 17.32 2.61
CA HIS A 278 -12.68 18.09 1.54
C HIS A 278 -12.75 19.57 1.89
#